data_01ff192744e58f08101493f93f8fc355
#
_entry.id   01ff192744e58f08101493f93f8fc355
#
_cell.length_a   1.000
_cell.length_b   1.000
_cell.length_c   1.000
_cell.angle_alpha   90.00
_cell.angle_beta   90.00
_cell.angle_gamma   90.00
#
_symmetry.space_group_name_H-M   'P 1'
#
loop_
_entity.id
_entity.type
_entity.pdbx_description
1 polymer ?
#
loop_
_entity_poly.entity_id
_entity_poly.type
_entity_poly.pdbx_seq_one_letter_code
_entity_poly.pdbx_strand_id
1 'polypeptide(L)'
;GYNRSIEIPEMKSGALISYELSQSFLERWNRKVAGTLVPVFSLRSKKSAGIGDFGDLKSMIDLVAKTGQKVLQLLPINDTTITHTWTDSYPYSCISVFAIHPQYADLLALPELKDAKKRAEAEKTRAELNALPQIDYEKVNDFKINYLHQIFEQEGKQMLKSADFQAFFQETEQWLVPYAQYSYLRDKYGTADFSQWPDHKAWDEAERKSLSDSKSKAYKEVEFFYFVQYVLSNQMKAAHEHAMSKGVILKGDIPIGVNRYSCDVWMEPKYFNLNGQAGAPPDDFSVNGQNWGFPTYNWHEMLKDGCQWWVRRFQNMSLYFDAYRIDHVLGFFRIWEIPVDSVHGLLGQFAPALGMTADEIRSYGLNFQEDRF
;
A
#
# COMPACT_ATOMS: atom_id res chain seq x y z
N GLY A 1 -5.83 -34.51 -4.62
CA GLY A 1 -4.86 -34.21 -3.64
C GLY A 1 -3.45 -34.26 -4.19
N TYR A 2 -2.76 -33.16 -4.28
CA TYR A 2 -1.31 -33.13 -4.49
C TYR A 2 -0.68 -32.37 -3.32
N ASN A 3 -0.33 -33.13 -2.27
CA ASN A 3 0.67 -32.68 -1.31
C ASN A 3 2.04 -33.05 -1.90
N ARG A 4 2.69 -32.11 -2.53
CA ARG A 4 4.13 -32.18 -2.74
C ARG A 4 4.76 -31.08 -1.91
N SER A 5 5.42 -31.49 -0.84
CA SER A 5 6.43 -30.67 -0.16
C SER A 5 7.54 -30.40 -1.17
N ILE A 6 7.75 -29.15 -1.51
CA ILE A 6 8.96 -28.74 -2.22
C ILE A 6 10.03 -28.58 -1.13
N GLU A 7 10.88 -29.57 -0.97
CA GLU A 7 12.14 -29.40 -0.26
C GLU A 7 13.04 -28.52 -1.12
N ILE A 8 13.31 -27.32 -0.65
CA ILE A 8 14.36 -26.46 -1.21
C ILE A 8 15.65 -26.81 -0.46
N PRO A 9 16.65 -27.45 -1.13
CA PRO A 9 17.83 -27.98 -0.44
C PRO A 9 18.75 -26.88 -0.04
N GLU A 10 18.79 -26.01 0.66
CA GLU A 10 19.78 -25.02 1.13
C GLU A 10 19.22 -23.77 1.85
N MET A 11 18.04 -23.82 2.40
CA MET A 11 17.66 -22.82 3.39
C MET A 11 18.01 -23.32 4.78
N LYS A 12 19.21 -22.99 5.23
CA LYS A 12 19.54 -23.06 6.65
C LYS A 12 18.71 -22.04 7.40
N SER A 13 17.81 -22.55 8.21
CA SER A 13 17.10 -21.91 9.34
C SER A 13 16.22 -20.70 9.04
N GLY A 14 14.93 -20.91 9.11
CA GLY A 14 14.02 -19.98 9.73
C GLY A 14 13.22 -19.10 8.80
N ALA A 15 12.44 -19.63 7.93
CA ALA A 15 11.12 -19.10 7.59
C ALA A 15 10.30 -20.19 6.91
N LEU A 16 9.98 -21.23 7.59
CA LEU A 16 8.70 -21.85 7.35
C LEU A 16 7.66 -20.84 7.82
N ILE A 17 7.14 -20.04 6.91
CA ILE A 17 5.83 -19.43 7.07
C ILE A 17 4.91 -20.62 7.28
N SER A 18 4.39 -20.75 8.49
CA SER A 18 4.01 -22.04 9.03
C SER A 18 3.02 -22.76 8.13
N TYR A 19 3.41 -23.95 7.69
CA TYR A 19 2.58 -24.98 7.10
C TYR A 19 1.25 -25.20 7.88
N GLU A 20 1.24 -24.95 9.19
CA GLU A 20 0.07 -25.02 10.06
C GLU A 20 -1.00 -23.96 9.74
N LEU A 21 -0.63 -22.74 9.35
CA LEU A 21 -1.59 -21.72 8.90
C LEU A 21 -2.25 -22.13 7.58
N SER A 22 -1.51 -22.74 6.67
CA SER A 22 -2.07 -23.21 5.41
C SER A 22 -2.95 -24.46 5.58
N GLN A 23 -2.63 -25.35 6.51
CA GLN A 23 -3.48 -26.51 6.81
C GLN A 23 -4.79 -26.12 7.48
N SER A 24 -4.76 -25.25 8.49
CA SER A 24 -6.00 -24.79 9.14
C SER A 24 -6.89 -24.03 8.17
N PHE A 25 -6.31 -23.31 7.21
CA PHE A 25 -7.05 -22.67 6.13
C PHE A 25 -7.66 -23.68 5.18
N LEU A 26 -6.91 -24.68 4.72
CA LEU A 26 -7.37 -25.73 3.81
C LEU A 26 -8.44 -26.61 4.46
N GLU A 27 -8.31 -26.98 5.72
CA GLU A 27 -9.31 -27.74 6.47
C GLU A 27 -10.61 -26.97 6.63
N ARG A 28 -10.52 -25.67 6.89
CA ARG A 28 -11.65 -24.77 7.03
C ARG A 28 -12.38 -24.51 5.71
N TRP A 29 -11.65 -24.56 4.59
CA TRP A 29 -12.11 -24.14 3.27
C TRP A 29 -11.94 -25.23 2.19
N ASN A 30 -11.89 -26.50 2.56
CA ASN A 30 -11.76 -27.63 1.63
C ASN A 30 -13.02 -27.79 0.75
N ARG A 31 -13.40 -26.72 0.06
CA ARG A 31 -14.52 -26.68 -0.89
C ARG A 31 -14.30 -25.56 -1.90
N LYS A 32 -14.97 -25.69 -3.03
CA LYS A 32 -15.02 -24.60 -4.03
C LYS A 32 -15.79 -23.41 -3.43
N VAL A 33 -15.22 -22.22 -3.55
CA VAL A 33 -15.84 -20.98 -3.10
C VAL A 33 -15.90 -19.98 -4.25
N ALA A 34 -16.87 -19.08 -4.22
CA ALA A 34 -17.00 -17.97 -5.12
C ALA A 34 -16.79 -16.65 -4.37
N GLY A 35 -16.37 -15.63 -5.08
CA GLY A 35 -16.15 -14.31 -4.52
C GLY A 35 -16.25 -13.20 -5.56
N THR A 36 -16.23 -11.99 -5.08
CA THR A 36 -16.24 -10.77 -5.88
C THR A 36 -14.96 -9.99 -5.63
N LEU A 37 -14.41 -9.38 -6.68
CA LEU A 37 -13.36 -8.37 -6.58
C LEU A 37 -14.01 -7.00 -6.76
N VAL A 38 -13.75 -6.09 -5.82
CA VAL A 38 -14.22 -4.71 -5.92
C VAL A 38 -13.20 -3.75 -5.31
N PRO A 39 -12.85 -2.65 -5.99
CA PRO A 39 -12.08 -1.59 -5.35
C PRO A 39 -12.94 -0.87 -4.30
N VAL A 40 -12.39 -0.57 -3.13
CA VAL A 40 -13.14 0.17 -2.10
C VAL A 40 -13.60 1.53 -2.64
N PHE A 41 -12.76 2.23 -3.39
CA PHE A 41 -13.09 3.54 -3.94
C PHE A 41 -14.31 3.52 -4.88
N SER A 42 -14.64 2.39 -5.49
CA SER A 42 -15.79 2.27 -6.40
C SER A 42 -17.13 2.07 -5.70
N LEU A 43 -17.10 1.78 -4.41
CA LEU A 43 -18.32 1.61 -3.61
C LEU A 43 -19.00 2.96 -3.37
N ARG A 44 -20.32 2.95 -3.29
CA ARG A 44 -21.10 4.14 -3.03
C ARG A 44 -22.37 3.79 -2.26
N SER A 45 -22.64 4.55 -1.21
CA SER A 45 -23.90 4.52 -0.46
C SER A 45 -24.42 5.94 -0.24
N LYS A 46 -25.58 6.07 0.36
CA LYS A 46 -26.12 7.39 0.73
C LYS A 46 -25.26 8.13 1.77
N LYS A 47 -24.43 7.38 2.51
CA LYS A 47 -23.55 7.88 3.57
C LYS A 47 -22.15 8.21 3.11
N SER A 48 -21.78 7.84 1.89
CA SER A 48 -20.45 8.11 1.34
C SER A 48 -20.21 9.61 1.15
N ALA A 49 -18.96 9.99 1.01
CA ALA A 49 -18.53 11.36 0.72
C ALA A 49 -17.94 11.48 -0.68
N GLY A 50 -18.62 10.89 -1.67
CA GLY A 50 -18.17 10.92 -3.07
C GLY A 50 -17.15 9.85 -3.45
N ILE A 51 -16.77 9.00 -2.53
CA ILE A 51 -15.88 7.84 -2.73
C ILE A 51 -16.26 6.75 -1.74
N GLY A 52 -16.03 5.49 -2.11
CA GLY A 52 -16.22 4.39 -1.17
C GLY A 52 -15.26 4.44 0.00
N ASP A 53 -15.75 4.13 1.19
CA ASP A 53 -15.02 4.15 2.44
C ASP A 53 -15.17 2.82 3.21
N PHE A 54 -14.58 2.73 4.40
CA PHE A 54 -14.64 1.51 5.20
C PHE A 54 -16.03 1.20 5.79
N GLY A 55 -16.91 2.19 5.89
CA GLY A 55 -18.32 1.95 6.17
C GLY A 55 -19.04 1.28 5.00
N ASP A 56 -18.77 1.73 3.79
CA ASP A 56 -19.27 1.12 2.55
C ASP A 56 -18.71 -0.29 2.37
N LEU A 57 -17.47 -0.54 2.78
CA LEU A 57 -16.87 -1.86 2.77
C LEU A 57 -17.65 -2.84 3.64
N LYS A 58 -18.08 -2.45 4.83
CA LYS A 58 -18.94 -3.28 5.69
C LYS A 58 -20.26 -3.65 5.01
N SER A 59 -20.88 -2.69 4.33
CA SER A 59 -22.11 -2.93 3.57
C SER A 59 -21.88 -3.90 2.40
N MET A 60 -20.74 -3.80 1.72
CA MET A 60 -20.35 -4.74 0.65
C MET A 60 -20.10 -6.15 1.20
N ILE A 61 -19.48 -6.26 2.36
CA ILE A 61 -19.29 -7.54 3.07
C ILE A 61 -20.64 -8.20 3.36
N ASP A 62 -21.62 -7.43 3.83
CA ASP A 62 -22.97 -7.92 4.08
C ASP A 62 -23.64 -8.45 2.79
N LEU A 63 -23.47 -7.74 1.68
CA LEU A 63 -23.98 -8.16 0.38
C LEU A 63 -23.33 -9.47 -0.09
N VAL A 64 -22.01 -9.59 0.01
CA VAL A 64 -21.26 -10.82 -0.32
C VAL A 64 -21.77 -12.00 0.52
N ALA A 65 -21.91 -11.81 1.82
CA ALA A 65 -22.43 -12.85 2.71
C ALA A 65 -23.86 -13.26 2.37
N LYS A 66 -24.73 -12.28 2.10
CA LYS A 66 -26.15 -12.50 1.76
C LYS A 66 -26.34 -13.28 0.46
N THR A 67 -25.44 -13.09 -0.50
CA THR A 67 -25.47 -13.80 -1.78
C THR A 67 -24.82 -15.19 -1.74
N GLY A 68 -24.36 -15.62 -0.58
CA GLY A 68 -23.72 -16.92 -0.39
C GLY A 68 -22.26 -17.00 -0.85
N GLN A 69 -21.69 -15.87 -1.29
CA GLN A 69 -20.27 -15.78 -1.62
C GLN A 69 -19.41 -15.82 -0.34
N LYS A 70 -18.17 -16.25 -0.48
CA LYS A 70 -17.26 -16.45 0.66
C LYS A 70 -16.01 -15.59 0.62
N VAL A 71 -15.70 -14.97 -0.50
CA VAL A 71 -14.49 -14.16 -0.67
C VAL A 71 -14.84 -12.78 -1.21
N LEU A 72 -14.30 -11.76 -0.58
CA LEU A 72 -14.30 -10.40 -1.10
C LEU A 72 -12.85 -9.99 -1.29
N GLN A 73 -12.44 -9.77 -2.54
CA GLN A 73 -11.12 -9.28 -2.88
C GLN A 73 -11.16 -7.77 -3.12
N LEU A 74 -10.17 -7.08 -2.57
CA LEU A 74 -9.99 -5.63 -2.75
C LEU A 74 -8.78 -5.36 -3.64
N LEU A 75 -8.74 -4.17 -4.25
CA LEU A 75 -7.50 -3.58 -4.75
C LEU A 75 -6.68 -3.01 -3.58
N PRO A 76 -5.40 -2.65 -3.80
CA PRO A 76 -4.57 -2.08 -2.73
C PRO A 76 -5.24 -0.88 -2.05
N ILE A 77 -5.12 -0.82 -0.73
CA ILE A 77 -5.69 0.27 0.09
C ILE A 77 -4.64 1.23 0.65
N ASN A 78 -3.38 1.02 0.29
CA ASN A 78 -2.28 1.83 0.77
C ASN A 78 -2.36 3.28 0.28
N ASP A 79 -1.74 4.18 1.03
CA ASP A 79 -1.67 5.60 0.67
C ASP A 79 -0.87 5.80 -0.62
N THR A 80 -1.46 6.54 -1.56
CA THR A 80 -0.90 6.88 -2.88
C THR A 80 -0.75 8.39 -3.08
N THR A 81 -0.76 9.16 -2.01
CA THR A 81 -0.76 10.63 -2.07
C THR A 81 0.63 11.18 -2.42
N ILE A 82 0.86 11.43 -3.68
CA ILE A 82 2.10 12.00 -4.25
C ILE A 82 1.93 13.48 -4.59
N THR A 83 0.92 13.81 -5.40
CA THR A 83 0.77 15.14 -6.01
C THR A 83 -0.44 15.91 -5.48
N HIS A 84 -1.30 15.29 -4.70
CA HIS A 84 -2.64 15.81 -4.34
C HIS A 84 -3.54 16.11 -5.55
N THR A 85 -3.29 15.43 -6.68
CA THR A 85 -4.09 15.52 -7.90
C THR A 85 -4.79 14.20 -8.21
N TRP A 86 -5.63 14.20 -9.22
CA TRP A 86 -6.33 12.99 -9.68
C TRP A 86 -5.38 11.84 -10.07
N THR A 87 -4.12 12.14 -10.40
CA THR A 87 -3.10 11.12 -10.73
C THR A 87 -2.79 10.20 -9.56
N ASP A 88 -3.05 10.62 -8.33
CA ASP A 88 -2.91 9.81 -7.13
C ASP A 88 -3.96 8.70 -7.00
N SER A 89 -4.96 8.67 -7.89
CA SER A 89 -6.04 7.67 -7.88
C SER A 89 -5.58 6.25 -8.25
N TYR A 90 -4.39 6.09 -8.81
CA TYR A 90 -3.87 4.79 -9.19
C TYR A 90 -3.44 3.98 -7.95
N PRO A 91 -4.13 2.86 -7.63
CA PRO A 91 -3.96 2.21 -6.33
C PRO A 91 -2.63 1.44 -6.18
N TYR A 92 -1.91 1.17 -7.26
CA TYR A 92 -0.67 0.41 -7.25
C TYR A 92 0.59 1.26 -7.06
N SER A 93 0.47 2.59 -7.02
CA SER A 93 1.60 3.51 -6.82
C SER A 93 1.63 4.07 -5.40
N CYS A 94 1.87 3.20 -4.42
CA CYS A 94 1.83 3.61 -3.02
C CYS A 94 3.08 4.40 -2.58
N ILE A 95 2.87 5.30 -1.62
CA ILE A 95 3.94 6.01 -0.91
C ILE A 95 4.40 5.29 0.35
N SER A 96 3.64 4.29 0.79
CA SER A 96 3.96 3.46 1.95
C SER A 96 3.27 2.10 1.79
N VAL A 97 4.01 1.03 2.05
CA VAL A 97 3.43 -0.33 2.08
C VAL A 97 2.70 -0.62 3.39
N PHE A 98 2.75 0.31 4.34
CA PHE A 98 2.13 0.18 5.67
C PHE A 98 0.92 1.09 5.86
N ALA A 99 1.01 2.33 5.43
CA ALA A 99 -0.02 3.34 5.65
C ALA A 99 -1.23 3.13 4.75
N ILE A 100 -2.42 3.40 5.30
CA ILE A 100 -3.69 3.32 4.59
C ILE A 100 -4.04 4.70 4.02
N HIS A 101 -4.65 4.71 2.82
CA HIS A 101 -5.04 5.94 2.15
C HIS A 101 -6.15 6.66 2.93
N PRO A 102 -5.97 7.94 3.28
CA PRO A 102 -6.96 8.71 4.04
C PRO A 102 -8.33 8.83 3.38
N GLN A 103 -8.40 8.70 2.05
CA GLN A 103 -9.67 8.73 1.32
C GLN A 103 -10.67 7.65 1.75
N TYR A 104 -10.21 6.58 2.39
CA TYR A 104 -11.06 5.48 2.84
C TYR A 104 -11.66 5.69 4.23
N ALA A 105 -11.32 6.80 4.91
CA ALA A 105 -11.90 7.10 6.21
C ALA A 105 -13.43 7.27 6.11
N ASP A 106 -14.14 6.53 6.96
CA ASP A 106 -15.56 6.73 7.20
C ASP A 106 -15.73 7.88 8.21
N LEU A 107 -16.04 9.07 7.71
CA LEU A 107 -16.14 10.27 8.55
C LEU A 107 -17.33 10.22 9.50
N LEU A 108 -18.40 9.53 9.12
CA LEU A 108 -19.61 9.41 9.94
C LEU A 108 -19.44 8.46 11.13
N ALA A 109 -18.40 7.62 11.11
CA ALA A 109 -18.03 6.77 12.24
C ALA A 109 -17.19 7.50 13.31
N LEU A 110 -16.79 8.73 13.04
CA LEU A 110 -16.05 9.59 13.97
C LEU A 110 -17.02 10.38 14.86
N PRO A 111 -16.55 10.91 16.02
CA PRO A 111 -17.34 11.83 16.82
C PRO A 111 -17.84 13.01 15.98
N GLU A 112 -19.06 13.45 16.22
CA GLU A 112 -19.62 14.62 15.53
C GLU A 112 -18.82 15.89 15.85
N LEU A 113 -18.75 16.79 14.87
CA LEU A 113 -18.24 18.13 15.09
C LEU A 113 -19.17 18.88 16.06
N LYS A 114 -18.61 19.45 17.12
CA LYS A 114 -19.35 20.19 18.14
C LYS A 114 -19.88 21.52 17.63
N ASP A 115 -19.13 22.17 16.73
CA ASP A 115 -19.56 23.41 16.07
C ASP A 115 -20.68 23.08 15.05
N ALA A 116 -21.90 23.55 15.35
CA ALA A 116 -23.08 23.27 14.54
C ALA A 116 -22.97 23.82 13.10
N LYS A 117 -22.32 24.96 12.92
CA LYS A 117 -22.10 25.57 11.60
C LYS A 117 -21.12 24.71 10.75
N LYS A 118 -19.99 24.33 11.33
CA LYS A 118 -19.02 23.46 10.66
C LYS A 118 -19.62 22.10 10.33
N ARG A 119 -20.41 21.54 11.22
CA ARG A 119 -21.12 20.27 11.01
C ARG A 119 -22.10 20.36 9.84
N ALA A 120 -22.90 21.43 9.76
CA ALA A 120 -23.84 21.65 8.66
C ALA A 120 -23.11 21.86 7.32
N GLU A 121 -22.03 22.61 7.29
CA GLU A 121 -21.19 22.82 6.09
C GLU A 121 -20.56 21.51 5.62
N ALA A 122 -20.04 20.69 6.54
CA ALA A 122 -19.48 19.39 6.22
C ALA A 122 -20.52 18.44 5.62
N GLU A 123 -21.73 18.37 6.20
CA GLU A 123 -22.80 17.52 5.67
C GLU A 123 -23.25 18.00 4.28
N LYS A 124 -23.33 19.29 4.04
CA LYS A 124 -23.65 19.85 2.72
C LYS A 124 -22.60 19.44 1.69
N THR A 125 -21.32 19.62 1.99
CA THR A 125 -20.22 19.26 1.10
C THR A 125 -20.18 17.76 0.84
N ARG A 126 -20.37 16.94 1.89
CA ARG A 126 -20.46 15.49 1.75
C ARG A 126 -21.54 15.08 0.75
N ALA A 127 -22.75 15.63 0.92
CA ALA A 127 -23.88 15.31 0.03
C ALA A 127 -23.62 15.76 -1.40
N GLU A 128 -23.04 16.95 -1.60
CA GLU A 128 -22.69 17.47 -2.93
C GLU A 128 -21.66 16.56 -3.65
N LEU A 129 -20.59 16.18 -2.94
CA LEU A 129 -19.58 15.26 -3.49
C LEU A 129 -20.17 13.89 -3.79
N ASN A 130 -21.06 13.42 -2.92
CA ASN A 130 -21.69 12.11 -3.11
C ASN A 130 -22.70 12.08 -4.27
N ALA A 131 -23.22 13.21 -4.67
CA ALA A 131 -24.14 13.34 -5.80
C ALA A 131 -23.42 13.41 -7.15
N LEU A 132 -22.10 13.56 -7.18
CA LEU A 132 -21.34 13.61 -8.42
C LEU A 132 -21.40 12.27 -9.16
N PRO A 133 -21.54 12.27 -10.50
CA PRO A 133 -21.59 11.04 -11.28
C PRO A 133 -20.25 10.30 -11.35
N GLN A 134 -19.17 11.01 -11.11
CA GLN A 134 -17.80 10.48 -11.06
C GLN A 134 -17.10 10.98 -9.81
N ILE A 135 -16.09 10.24 -9.37
CA ILE A 135 -15.27 10.63 -8.21
C ILE A 135 -14.43 11.85 -8.61
N ASP A 136 -14.58 12.93 -7.86
CA ASP A 136 -13.63 14.04 -7.89
C ASP A 136 -12.58 13.81 -6.80
N TYR A 137 -11.50 13.14 -7.14
CA TYR A 137 -10.47 12.73 -6.18
C TYR A 137 -9.86 13.91 -5.43
N GLU A 138 -9.64 15.02 -6.11
CA GLU A 138 -9.04 16.21 -5.49
C GLU A 138 -9.98 16.80 -4.43
N LYS A 139 -11.23 17.06 -4.80
CA LYS A 139 -12.23 17.61 -3.86
C LYS A 139 -12.54 16.66 -2.71
N VAL A 140 -12.64 15.37 -2.98
CA VAL A 140 -12.90 14.36 -1.94
C VAL A 140 -11.74 14.30 -0.94
N ASN A 141 -10.50 14.25 -1.42
CA ASN A 141 -9.33 14.20 -0.54
C ASN A 141 -9.17 15.48 0.26
N ASP A 142 -9.35 16.65 -0.35
CA ASP A 142 -9.33 17.93 0.35
C ASP A 142 -10.40 17.99 1.44
N PHE A 143 -11.63 17.58 1.13
CA PHE A 143 -12.73 17.54 2.08
C PHE A 143 -12.42 16.61 3.27
N LYS A 144 -11.97 15.40 3.01
CA LYS A 144 -11.69 14.43 4.06
C LYS A 144 -10.52 14.83 4.94
N ILE A 145 -9.45 15.35 4.38
CA ILE A 145 -8.31 15.85 5.16
C ILE A 145 -8.70 17.04 6.03
N ASN A 146 -9.45 17.98 5.48
CA ASN A 146 -9.93 19.13 6.24
C ASN A 146 -10.88 18.72 7.38
N TYR A 147 -11.77 17.77 7.12
CA TYR A 147 -12.65 17.23 8.16
C TYR A 147 -11.87 16.51 9.26
N LEU A 148 -10.89 15.68 8.88
CA LEU A 148 -10.02 14.99 9.83
C LEU A 148 -9.21 15.97 10.68
N HIS A 149 -8.74 17.08 10.11
CA HIS A 149 -8.09 18.16 10.87
C HIS A 149 -9.02 18.77 11.90
N GLN A 150 -10.28 19.02 11.56
CA GLN A 150 -11.26 19.55 12.49
C GLN A 150 -11.53 18.57 13.65
N ILE A 151 -11.66 17.29 13.35
CA ILE A 151 -11.80 16.25 14.39
C ILE A 151 -10.52 16.18 15.24
N PHE A 152 -9.34 16.25 14.64
CA PHE A 152 -8.07 16.25 15.37
C PHE A 152 -7.93 17.43 16.31
N GLU A 153 -8.33 18.61 15.91
CA GLU A 153 -8.35 19.78 16.80
C GLU A 153 -9.32 19.62 17.98
N GLN A 154 -10.46 18.97 17.73
CA GLN A 154 -11.49 18.74 18.73
C GLN A 154 -11.13 17.60 19.70
N GLU A 155 -10.66 16.46 19.18
CA GLU A 155 -10.52 15.19 19.91
C GLU A 155 -9.07 14.72 20.05
N GLY A 156 -8.14 15.32 19.30
CA GLY A 156 -6.79 14.77 19.11
C GLY A 156 -6.01 14.58 20.40
N LYS A 157 -6.01 15.57 21.29
CA LYS A 157 -5.29 15.49 22.57
C LYS A 157 -5.75 14.32 23.43
N GLN A 158 -7.05 14.09 23.52
CA GLN A 158 -7.62 13.00 24.29
C GLN A 158 -7.33 11.65 23.65
N MET A 159 -7.48 11.56 22.32
CA MET A 159 -7.24 10.33 21.58
C MET A 159 -5.78 9.90 21.65
N LEU A 160 -4.83 10.81 21.46
CA LEU A 160 -3.40 10.53 21.54
C LEU A 160 -2.92 10.11 22.94
N LYS A 161 -3.66 10.48 23.99
CA LYS A 161 -3.37 10.06 25.37
C LYS A 161 -4.03 8.74 25.74
N SER A 162 -4.93 8.21 24.91
CA SER A 162 -5.64 6.97 25.20
C SER A 162 -4.69 5.76 25.22
N ALA A 163 -5.02 4.77 26.05
CA ALA A 163 -4.26 3.51 26.09
C ALA A 163 -4.27 2.79 24.74
N ASP A 164 -5.39 2.85 24.02
CA ASP A 164 -5.53 2.22 22.69
C ASP A 164 -4.60 2.87 21.66
N PHE A 165 -4.51 4.19 21.64
CA PHE A 165 -3.58 4.88 20.75
C PHE A 165 -2.12 4.57 21.13
N GLN A 166 -1.78 4.55 22.41
CA GLN A 166 -0.42 4.24 22.87
C GLN A 166 -0.01 2.82 22.44
N ALA A 167 -0.91 1.85 22.56
CA ALA A 167 -0.66 0.50 22.08
C ALA A 167 -0.44 0.46 20.55
N PHE A 168 -1.29 1.15 19.79
CA PHE A 168 -1.13 1.30 18.34
C PHE A 168 0.21 1.94 17.98
N PHE A 169 0.59 3.01 18.66
CA PHE A 169 1.85 3.70 18.43
C PHE A 169 3.06 2.79 18.68
N GLN A 170 3.07 2.06 19.79
CA GLN A 170 4.14 1.12 20.12
C GLN A 170 4.29 0.01 19.05
N GLU A 171 3.20 -0.48 18.53
CA GLU A 171 3.22 -1.52 17.50
C GLU A 171 3.66 -1.00 16.13
N THR A 172 3.42 0.27 15.84
CA THR A 172 3.56 0.83 14.49
C THR A 172 4.64 1.90 14.36
N GLU A 173 5.25 2.36 15.46
CA GLU A 173 6.17 3.51 15.44
C GLU A 173 7.31 3.38 14.43
N GLN A 174 7.74 2.15 14.13
CA GLN A 174 8.83 1.90 13.20
C GLN A 174 8.52 2.44 11.80
N TRP A 175 7.28 2.32 11.36
CA TRP A 175 6.86 2.85 10.06
C TRP A 175 6.01 4.12 10.18
N LEU A 176 5.23 4.25 11.26
CA LEU A 176 4.30 5.36 11.44
C LEU A 176 5.02 6.70 11.61
N VAL A 177 6.09 6.72 12.41
CA VAL A 177 6.87 7.94 12.64
C VAL A 177 7.48 8.46 11.34
N PRO A 178 8.27 7.67 10.58
CA PRO A 178 8.80 8.17 9.32
C PRO A 178 7.72 8.48 8.29
N TYR A 179 6.62 7.73 8.23
CA TYR A 179 5.50 8.04 7.34
C TYR A 179 4.88 9.43 7.65
N ALA A 180 4.65 9.72 8.92
CA ALA A 180 4.09 11.00 9.34
C ALA A 180 5.06 12.16 9.04
N GLN A 181 6.35 11.96 9.29
CA GLN A 181 7.40 12.93 8.99
C GLN A 181 7.52 13.18 7.48
N TYR A 182 7.53 12.12 6.68
CA TYR A 182 7.52 12.21 5.22
C TYR A 182 6.29 12.99 4.72
N SER A 183 5.11 12.66 5.21
CA SER A 183 3.86 13.28 4.78
C SER A 183 3.84 14.78 5.13
N TYR A 184 4.33 15.14 6.30
CA TYR A 184 4.51 16.54 6.70
C TYR A 184 5.48 17.27 5.77
N LEU A 185 6.63 16.68 5.46
CA LEU A 185 7.65 17.31 4.61
C LEU A 185 7.18 17.43 3.15
N ARG A 186 6.52 16.41 2.63
CA ARG A 186 5.88 16.46 1.31
C ARG A 186 4.93 17.66 1.20
N ASP A 187 4.06 17.83 2.19
CA ASP A 187 3.08 18.92 2.18
C ASP A 187 3.75 20.28 2.40
N LYS A 188 4.73 20.36 3.29
CA LYS A 188 5.51 21.57 3.56
C LYS A 188 6.26 22.08 2.31
N TYR A 189 6.90 21.17 1.57
CA TYR A 189 7.70 21.53 0.40
C TYR A 189 6.93 21.44 -0.92
N GLY A 190 5.68 20.99 -0.89
CA GLY A 190 4.82 20.91 -2.06
C GLY A 190 5.23 19.87 -3.10
N THR A 191 6.07 18.91 -2.73
CA THR A 191 6.52 17.82 -3.60
C THR A 191 6.88 16.57 -2.80
N ALA A 192 6.56 15.39 -3.36
CA ALA A 192 7.00 14.12 -2.83
C ALA A 192 8.45 13.76 -3.25
N ASP A 193 8.99 14.45 -4.24
CA ASP A 193 10.38 14.26 -4.65
C ASP A 193 11.33 14.83 -3.59
N PHE A 194 11.70 13.98 -2.66
CA PHE A 194 12.56 14.34 -1.53
C PHE A 194 13.96 14.75 -1.95
N SER A 195 14.42 14.42 -3.17
CA SER A 195 15.70 14.91 -3.71
C SER A 195 15.69 16.41 -3.93
N GLN A 196 14.51 17.01 -4.12
CA GLN A 196 14.31 18.45 -4.30
C GLN A 196 14.01 19.19 -3.00
N TRP A 197 13.84 18.50 -1.89
CA TRP A 197 13.64 19.16 -0.60
C TRP A 197 14.88 19.96 -0.21
N PRO A 198 14.75 21.17 0.32
CA PRO A 198 15.90 21.96 0.75
C PRO A 198 16.63 21.34 1.93
N ASP A 199 15.94 20.52 2.73
CA ASP A 199 16.44 19.80 3.89
C ASP A 199 15.75 18.45 4.02
N HIS A 200 16.27 17.54 4.83
CA HIS A 200 15.68 16.21 5.09
C HIS A 200 15.61 15.26 3.86
N LYS A 201 16.56 15.39 2.93
CA LYS A 201 16.60 14.53 1.72
C LYS A 201 16.79 13.06 2.00
N ALA A 202 17.42 12.74 3.15
CA ALA A 202 17.59 11.40 3.66
C ALA A 202 17.01 11.31 5.06
N TRP A 203 16.50 10.13 5.41
CA TRP A 203 16.00 9.88 6.75
C TRP A 203 17.01 9.05 7.55
N ASP A 204 17.27 9.44 8.80
CA ASP A 204 18.11 8.75 9.77
C ASP A 204 17.63 9.07 11.20
N GLU A 205 18.34 8.55 12.23
CA GLU A 205 17.97 8.78 13.64
C GLU A 205 18.08 10.26 14.06
N ALA A 206 18.97 11.03 13.47
CA ALA A 206 19.08 12.47 13.74
C ALA A 206 17.87 13.21 13.19
N GLU A 207 17.46 12.87 11.97
CA GLU A 207 16.24 13.40 11.33
C GLU A 207 14.99 13.01 12.11
N ARG A 208 14.90 11.75 12.53
CA ARG A 208 13.81 11.26 13.38
C ARG A 208 13.66 12.09 14.64
N LYS A 209 14.77 12.34 15.35
CA LYS A 209 14.78 13.15 16.58
C LYS A 209 14.38 14.60 16.32
N SER A 210 14.94 15.22 15.28
CA SER A 210 14.66 16.60 14.91
C SER A 210 13.19 16.84 14.64
N LEU A 211 12.55 15.95 13.87
CA LEU A 211 11.14 16.04 13.50
C LEU A 211 10.19 15.53 14.59
N SER A 212 10.70 14.88 15.62
CA SER A 212 9.92 14.38 16.77
C SER A 212 9.97 15.32 17.97
N ASP A 213 10.56 16.50 17.85
CA ASP A 213 10.60 17.49 18.92
C ASP A 213 9.20 18.02 19.20
N SER A 214 8.63 17.61 20.34
CA SER A 214 7.27 17.99 20.76
C SER A 214 7.07 19.49 21.03
N LYS A 215 8.15 20.25 21.12
CA LYS A 215 8.11 21.72 21.29
C LYS A 215 8.03 22.45 19.96
N SER A 216 8.29 21.79 18.84
CA SER A 216 8.20 22.40 17.52
C SER A 216 6.76 22.51 17.05
N LYS A 217 6.46 23.55 16.25
CA LYS A 217 5.15 23.67 15.59
C LYS A 217 4.91 22.54 14.59
N ALA A 218 5.98 22.02 13.99
CA ALA A 218 5.93 20.90 13.06
C ALA A 218 5.40 19.61 13.70
N TYR A 219 5.69 19.39 14.98
CA TYR A 219 5.28 18.17 15.68
C TYR A 219 3.76 17.98 15.72
N LYS A 220 2.99 19.04 15.85
CA LYS A 220 1.51 18.97 15.82
C LYS A 220 1.01 18.48 14.46
N GLU A 221 1.64 18.91 13.38
CA GLU A 221 1.32 18.45 12.02
C GLU A 221 1.72 16.99 11.81
N VAL A 222 2.85 16.55 12.38
CA VAL A 222 3.27 15.15 12.38
C VAL A 222 2.29 14.28 13.18
N GLU A 223 1.88 14.73 14.36
CA GLU A 223 0.88 14.02 15.19
C GLU A 223 -0.46 13.86 14.49
N PHE A 224 -0.85 14.80 13.64
CA PHE A 224 -2.05 14.68 12.83
C PHE A 224 -2.03 13.41 11.97
N PHE A 225 -0.91 13.09 11.36
CA PHE A 225 -0.77 11.86 10.56
C PHE A 225 -0.79 10.59 11.42
N TYR A 226 -0.29 10.65 12.67
CA TYR A 226 -0.48 9.55 13.62
C TYR A 226 -1.97 9.30 13.90
N PHE A 227 -2.69 10.37 14.16
CA PHE A 227 -4.12 10.32 14.39
C PHE A 227 -4.89 9.73 13.21
N VAL A 228 -4.62 10.18 12.00
CA VAL A 228 -5.29 9.70 10.78
C VAL A 228 -5.05 8.21 10.58
N GLN A 229 -3.83 7.74 10.71
CA GLN A 229 -3.51 6.33 10.55
C GLN A 229 -4.11 5.45 11.67
N TYR A 230 -4.20 5.97 12.88
CA TYR A 230 -4.90 5.31 13.98
C TYR A 230 -6.40 5.13 13.67
N VAL A 231 -7.06 6.16 13.19
CA VAL A 231 -8.46 6.10 12.75
C VAL A 231 -8.64 5.06 11.64
N LEU A 232 -7.83 5.13 10.61
CA LEU A 232 -7.91 4.22 9.46
C LEU A 232 -7.64 2.77 9.84
N SER A 233 -6.65 2.53 10.68
CA SER A 233 -6.34 1.19 11.18
C SER A 233 -7.52 0.59 11.95
N ASN A 234 -8.11 1.36 12.84
CA ASN A 234 -9.27 0.91 13.61
C ASN A 234 -10.47 0.60 12.72
N GLN A 235 -10.74 1.46 11.75
CA GLN A 235 -11.87 1.26 10.82
C GLN A 235 -11.66 0.05 9.91
N MET A 236 -10.44 -0.15 9.40
CA MET A 236 -10.13 -1.32 8.58
C MET A 236 -10.16 -2.62 9.39
N LYS A 237 -9.63 -2.62 10.62
CA LYS A 237 -9.74 -3.77 11.53
C LYS A 237 -11.19 -4.11 11.83
N ALA A 238 -12.02 -3.10 12.07
CA ALA A 238 -13.47 -3.29 12.32
C ALA A 238 -14.17 -3.91 11.09
N ALA A 239 -13.79 -3.50 9.88
CA ALA A 239 -14.30 -4.09 8.65
C ALA A 239 -13.86 -5.56 8.50
N HIS A 240 -12.61 -5.86 8.81
CA HIS A 240 -12.09 -7.24 8.81
C HIS A 240 -12.81 -8.13 9.83
N GLU A 241 -12.99 -7.66 11.05
CA GLU A 241 -13.77 -8.38 12.09
C GLU A 241 -15.22 -8.61 11.66
N HIS A 242 -15.82 -7.62 11.00
CA HIS A 242 -17.16 -7.75 10.43
C HIS A 242 -17.23 -8.85 9.37
N ALA A 243 -16.26 -8.90 8.47
CA ALA A 243 -16.14 -9.96 7.47
C ALA A 243 -16.01 -11.35 8.12
N MET A 244 -15.15 -11.48 9.13
CA MET A 244 -14.98 -12.72 9.90
C MET A 244 -16.30 -13.16 10.55
N SER A 245 -17.03 -12.23 11.15
CA SER A 245 -18.34 -12.50 11.79
C SER A 245 -19.40 -13.00 10.80
N LYS A 246 -19.27 -12.63 9.53
CA LYS A 246 -20.17 -13.04 8.43
C LYS A 246 -19.66 -14.26 7.65
N GLY A 247 -18.52 -14.83 8.04
CA GLY A 247 -17.91 -15.95 7.35
C GLY A 247 -17.37 -15.59 5.96
N VAL A 248 -16.98 -14.32 5.75
CA VAL A 248 -16.40 -13.80 4.50
C VAL A 248 -14.88 -13.65 4.67
N ILE A 249 -14.14 -14.23 3.74
CA ILE A 249 -12.70 -14.05 3.63
C ILE A 249 -12.45 -12.69 2.97
N LEU A 250 -11.70 -11.84 3.62
CA LEU A 250 -11.24 -10.59 3.05
C LEU A 250 -9.85 -10.78 2.45
N LYS A 251 -9.74 -10.62 1.13
CA LYS A 251 -8.51 -10.85 0.37
C LYS A 251 -7.94 -9.51 -0.10
N GLY A 252 -6.71 -9.23 0.32
CA GLY A 252 -5.97 -8.04 -0.09
C GLY A 252 -5.23 -8.22 -1.39
N ASP A 253 -4.67 -7.13 -1.88
CA ASP A 253 -3.81 -7.08 -3.06
C ASP A 253 -2.49 -6.40 -2.71
N ILE A 254 -1.37 -7.04 -3.01
CA ILE A 254 -0.04 -6.55 -2.73
C ILE A 254 0.59 -6.09 -4.04
N PRO A 255 0.78 -4.76 -4.24
CA PRO A 255 1.49 -4.23 -5.41
C PRO A 255 2.92 -4.78 -5.50
N ILE A 256 3.42 -4.97 -6.71
CA ILE A 256 4.81 -5.40 -6.91
C ILE A 256 5.80 -4.32 -6.46
N GLY A 257 5.49 -3.05 -6.68
CA GLY A 257 6.41 -1.94 -6.44
C GLY A 257 5.85 -0.88 -5.52
N VAL A 258 6.70 0.10 -5.24
CA VAL A 258 6.37 1.34 -4.54
C VAL A 258 6.72 2.53 -5.42
N ASN A 259 6.11 3.67 -5.19
CA ASN A 259 6.50 4.88 -5.91
C ASN A 259 7.98 5.21 -5.65
N ARG A 260 8.66 5.70 -6.67
CA ARG A 260 10.07 6.11 -6.58
C ARG A 260 10.31 7.15 -5.49
N TYR A 261 9.33 8.00 -5.24
CA TYR A 261 9.36 9.04 -4.23
C TYR A 261 8.59 8.67 -2.98
N SER A 262 8.44 7.37 -2.71
CA SER A 262 7.75 6.85 -1.53
C SER A 262 8.53 7.09 -0.25
N CYS A 263 7.80 7.01 0.87
CA CYS A 263 8.39 6.96 2.20
C CYS A 263 9.31 5.74 2.36
N ASP A 264 8.94 4.60 1.78
CA ASP A 264 9.75 3.37 1.84
C ASP A 264 11.14 3.58 1.25
N VAL A 265 11.22 4.24 0.09
CA VAL A 265 12.50 4.58 -0.55
C VAL A 265 13.26 5.63 0.25
N TRP A 266 12.57 6.63 0.80
CA TRP A 266 13.19 7.68 1.62
C TRP A 266 13.83 7.12 2.88
N MET A 267 13.16 6.17 3.55
CA MET A 267 13.64 5.53 4.76
C MET A 267 14.79 4.55 4.53
N GLU A 268 14.63 3.67 3.55
CA GLU A 268 15.48 2.50 3.34
C GLU A 268 15.88 2.35 1.86
N PRO A 269 16.57 3.37 1.29
CA PRO A 269 16.92 3.38 -0.15
C PRO A 269 17.79 2.19 -0.55
N LYS A 270 18.52 1.57 0.39
CA LYS A 270 19.36 0.39 0.16
C LYS A 270 18.61 -0.80 -0.43
N TYR A 271 17.31 -0.91 -0.16
CA TYR A 271 16.49 -2.02 -0.65
C TYR A 271 15.99 -1.85 -2.08
N PHE A 272 16.29 -0.72 -2.72
CA PHE A 272 15.76 -0.38 -4.03
C PHE A 272 16.87 -0.03 -5.01
N ASN A 273 16.68 -0.48 -6.28
CA ASN A 273 17.55 -0.08 -7.39
C ASN A 273 16.97 1.17 -8.04
N LEU A 274 17.51 2.32 -7.71
CA LEU A 274 17.00 3.60 -8.20
C LEU A 274 17.44 3.94 -9.63
N ASN A 275 18.39 3.17 -10.19
CA ASN A 275 18.82 3.28 -11.58
C ASN A 275 17.95 2.50 -12.56
N GLY A 276 17.05 1.67 -12.06
CA GLY A 276 16.14 0.85 -12.83
C GLY A 276 14.68 1.14 -12.54
N GLN A 277 13.82 0.74 -13.46
CA GLN A 277 12.36 0.79 -13.34
C GLN A 277 11.77 -0.54 -13.76
N ALA A 278 10.80 -1.00 -13.00
CA ALA A 278 10.09 -2.23 -13.32
C ALA A 278 9.12 -2.02 -14.50
N GLY A 279 8.94 -3.06 -15.28
CA GLY A 279 8.00 -3.07 -16.39
C GLY A 279 7.79 -4.46 -16.95
N ALA A 280 7.35 -4.51 -18.21
CA ALA A 280 7.14 -5.73 -18.96
C ALA A 280 7.76 -5.62 -20.36
N PRO A 281 8.31 -6.71 -20.92
CA PRO A 281 8.84 -6.72 -22.27
C PRO A 281 7.72 -6.50 -23.30
N PRO A 282 8.08 -6.14 -24.55
CA PRO A 282 7.13 -6.11 -25.64
C PRO A 282 6.40 -7.45 -25.82
N ASP A 283 5.10 -7.36 -26.06
CA ASP A 283 4.22 -8.48 -26.34
C ASP A 283 3.13 -8.10 -27.38
N ASP A 284 2.19 -8.99 -27.63
CA ASP A 284 1.10 -8.77 -28.58
C ASP A 284 0.14 -7.64 -28.14
N PHE A 285 0.10 -7.27 -26.87
CA PHE A 285 -0.74 -6.22 -26.32
C PHE A 285 -0.04 -4.87 -26.24
N SER A 286 1.30 -4.87 -26.15
CA SER A 286 2.12 -3.66 -26.04
C SER A 286 3.42 -3.81 -26.83
N VAL A 287 3.46 -3.26 -28.05
CA VAL A 287 4.62 -3.34 -28.96
C VAL A 287 5.88 -2.70 -28.38
N ASN A 288 5.71 -1.66 -27.58
CA ASN A 288 6.83 -0.95 -26.92
C ASN A 288 7.13 -1.46 -25.49
N GLY A 289 6.49 -2.55 -25.07
CA GLY A 289 6.54 -2.99 -23.70
C GLY A 289 5.81 -2.05 -22.75
N GLN A 290 5.93 -2.30 -21.45
CA GLN A 290 5.32 -1.46 -20.42
C GLN A 290 6.42 -0.95 -19.49
N ASN A 291 6.35 0.32 -19.13
CA ASN A 291 7.17 0.91 -18.08
C ASN A 291 6.26 1.34 -16.93
N TRP A 292 6.38 0.67 -15.78
CA TRP A 292 5.56 0.97 -14.61
C TRP A 292 6.17 2.06 -13.72
N GLY A 293 7.44 2.40 -13.95
CA GLY A 293 8.13 3.51 -13.27
C GLY A 293 8.61 3.21 -11.85
N PHE A 294 8.30 2.05 -11.28
CA PHE A 294 8.71 1.67 -9.94
C PHE A 294 10.18 1.29 -9.91
N PRO A 295 10.96 1.66 -8.86
CA PRO A 295 12.29 1.09 -8.68
C PRO A 295 12.17 -0.42 -8.47
N THR A 296 13.14 -1.16 -8.96
CA THR A 296 13.24 -2.60 -8.69
C THR A 296 13.86 -2.85 -7.32
N TYR A 297 13.68 -4.06 -6.78
CA TYR A 297 14.23 -4.41 -5.47
C TYR A 297 15.68 -4.83 -5.55
N ASN A 298 16.49 -4.38 -4.60
CA ASN A 298 17.83 -4.87 -4.38
C ASN A 298 17.79 -6.11 -3.48
N TRP A 299 17.55 -7.27 -4.09
CA TRP A 299 17.42 -8.53 -3.36
C TRP A 299 18.69 -8.92 -2.60
N HIS A 300 19.87 -8.53 -3.10
CA HIS A 300 21.12 -8.76 -2.39
C HIS A 300 21.14 -8.07 -1.02
N GLU A 301 20.71 -6.83 -0.95
CA GLU A 301 20.61 -6.10 0.33
C GLU A 301 19.47 -6.65 1.20
N MET A 302 18.32 -6.99 0.61
CA MET A 302 17.20 -7.55 1.36
C MET A 302 17.53 -8.88 2.01
N LEU A 303 18.29 -9.74 1.34
CA LEU A 303 18.68 -11.05 1.86
C LEU A 303 19.64 -10.96 3.06
N LYS A 304 20.39 -9.88 3.21
CA LYS A 304 21.33 -9.70 4.33
C LYS A 304 20.65 -9.74 5.70
N ASP A 305 19.41 -9.29 5.81
CA ASP A 305 18.62 -9.29 7.03
C ASP A 305 17.45 -10.30 7.02
N GLY A 306 17.45 -11.23 6.08
CA GLY A 306 16.39 -12.22 5.93
C GLY A 306 15.10 -11.65 5.37
N CYS A 307 15.17 -10.66 4.51
CA CYS A 307 14.02 -10.01 3.86
C CYS A 307 13.04 -9.39 4.86
N GLN A 308 13.53 -8.77 5.93
CA GLN A 308 12.71 -8.24 7.01
C GLN A 308 11.71 -7.18 6.54
N TRP A 309 12.04 -6.40 5.52
CA TRP A 309 11.10 -5.45 4.93
C TRP A 309 9.82 -6.15 4.40
N TRP A 310 9.98 -7.29 3.73
CA TRP A 310 8.86 -8.12 3.25
C TRP A 310 8.10 -8.78 4.40
N VAL A 311 8.81 -9.27 5.40
CA VAL A 311 8.19 -9.86 6.61
C VAL A 311 7.31 -8.83 7.30
N ARG A 312 7.84 -7.63 7.55
CA ARG A 312 7.06 -6.53 8.15
C ARG A 312 5.85 -6.15 7.30
N ARG A 313 6.01 -6.12 5.98
CA ARG A 313 4.91 -5.83 5.05
C ARG A 313 3.78 -6.85 5.17
N PHE A 314 4.11 -8.13 5.15
CA PHE A 314 3.12 -9.19 5.30
C PHE A 314 2.48 -9.20 6.69
N GLN A 315 3.24 -8.98 7.74
CA GLN A 315 2.70 -8.85 9.10
C GLN A 315 1.70 -7.70 9.20
N ASN A 316 2.00 -6.55 8.63
CA ASN A 316 1.07 -5.42 8.59
C ASN A 316 -0.21 -5.75 7.84
N MET A 317 -0.10 -6.37 6.67
CA MET A 317 -1.26 -6.79 5.88
C MET A 317 -2.13 -7.82 6.59
N SER A 318 -1.54 -8.70 7.40
CA SER A 318 -2.26 -9.72 8.16
C SER A 318 -3.20 -9.16 9.23
N LEU A 319 -3.02 -7.90 9.62
CA LEU A 319 -3.94 -7.20 10.51
C LEU A 319 -5.31 -6.95 9.86
N TYR A 320 -5.35 -6.86 8.54
CA TYR A 320 -6.51 -6.41 7.78
C TYR A 320 -7.11 -7.45 6.84
N PHE A 321 -6.35 -8.49 6.49
CA PHE A 321 -6.74 -9.47 5.48
C PHE A 321 -6.44 -10.90 5.92
N ASP A 322 -7.26 -11.84 5.44
CA ASP A 322 -7.08 -13.27 5.66
C ASP A 322 -6.23 -13.92 4.57
N ALA A 323 -6.18 -13.30 3.40
CA ALA A 323 -5.46 -13.78 2.22
C ALA A 323 -4.98 -12.62 1.36
N TYR A 324 -4.02 -12.88 0.47
CA TYR A 324 -3.49 -11.86 -0.45
C TYR A 324 -3.41 -12.39 -1.88
N ARG A 325 -3.63 -11.49 -2.84
CA ARG A 325 -3.12 -11.61 -4.18
C ARG A 325 -1.74 -10.93 -4.21
N ILE A 326 -0.73 -11.64 -4.70
CA ILE A 326 0.58 -11.05 -4.95
C ILE A 326 0.62 -10.63 -6.41
N ASP A 327 0.72 -9.34 -6.66
CA ASP A 327 0.85 -8.79 -7.99
C ASP A 327 2.21 -9.14 -8.60
N HIS A 328 2.22 -9.54 -9.85
CA HIS A 328 3.43 -9.86 -10.62
C HIS A 328 4.41 -10.81 -9.89
N VAL A 329 3.95 -11.97 -9.47
CA VAL A 329 4.76 -12.94 -8.71
C VAL A 329 6.07 -13.33 -9.40
N LEU A 330 6.10 -13.34 -10.74
CA LEU A 330 7.31 -13.60 -11.51
C LEU A 330 8.44 -12.61 -11.25
N GLY A 331 8.09 -11.38 -10.84
CA GLY A 331 9.05 -10.35 -10.48
C GLY A 331 9.89 -10.67 -9.24
N PHE A 332 9.50 -11.66 -8.43
CA PHE A 332 10.32 -12.16 -7.33
C PHE A 332 11.46 -13.08 -7.80
N PHE A 333 11.35 -13.60 -9.00
CA PHE A 333 12.37 -14.47 -9.60
C PHE A 333 13.18 -13.72 -10.65
N ARG A 334 12.50 -13.03 -11.53
CA ARG A 334 13.09 -12.21 -12.60
C ARG A 334 12.12 -11.07 -12.89
N ILE A 335 12.65 -9.86 -13.04
CA ILE A 335 11.85 -8.71 -13.41
C ILE A 335 12.41 -8.06 -14.68
N TRP A 336 11.51 -7.55 -15.52
CA TRP A 336 11.90 -6.69 -16.63
C TRP A 336 12.30 -5.34 -16.08
N GLU A 337 13.58 -4.99 -16.21
CA GLU A 337 14.16 -3.76 -15.69
C GLU A 337 14.57 -2.85 -16.83
N ILE A 338 14.08 -1.62 -16.78
CA ILE A 338 14.28 -0.58 -17.78
C ILE A 338 15.21 0.47 -17.16
N PRO A 339 16.25 0.97 -17.87
CA PRO A 339 17.06 2.06 -17.37
C PRO A 339 16.21 3.29 -17.02
N VAL A 340 16.56 3.99 -15.94
CA VAL A 340 15.74 5.09 -15.39
C VAL A 340 15.56 6.27 -16.37
N ASP A 341 16.49 6.45 -17.28
CA ASP A 341 16.47 7.51 -18.32
C ASP A 341 15.72 7.07 -19.59
N SER A 342 15.23 5.85 -19.64
CA SER A 342 14.47 5.31 -20.78
C SER A 342 12.97 5.36 -20.52
N VAL A 343 12.20 5.79 -21.50
CA VAL A 343 10.74 5.92 -21.39
C VAL A 343 10.03 4.61 -21.76
N HIS A 344 10.51 3.93 -22.82
CA HIS A 344 9.84 2.75 -23.36
C HIS A 344 10.34 1.45 -22.73
N GLY A 345 9.42 0.52 -22.47
CA GLY A 345 9.72 -0.83 -21.99
C GLY A 345 10.60 -1.65 -22.92
N LEU A 346 10.62 -1.31 -24.21
CA LEU A 346 11.46 -1.95 -25.22
C LEU A 346 12.96 -1.99 -24.86
N LEU A 347 13.44 -0.98 -24.14
CA LEU A 347 14.86 -0.84 -23.79
C LEU A 347 15.26 -1.57 -22.50
N GLY A 348 14.37 -2.37 -21.96
CA GLY A 348 14.62 -3.16 -20.76
C GLY A 348 15.35 -4.47 -21.02
N GLN A 349 15.72 -5.10 -19.92
CA GLN A 349 16.26 -6.46 -19.90
C GLN A 349 15.81 -7.17 -18.61
N PHE A 350 15.84 -8.51 -18.60
CA PHE A 350 15.55 -9.23 -17.38
C PHE A 350 16.68 -9.11 -16.36
N ALA A 351 16.30 -8.84 -15.13
CA ALA A 351 17.18 -8.85 -13.96
C ALA A 351 16.67 -9.89 -12.92
N PRO A 352 17.49 -10.86 -12.51
CA PRO A 352 18.83 -11.15 -13.04
C PRO A 352 18.77 -11.67 -14.47
N ALA A 353 19.79 -11.31 -15.25
CA ALA A 353 20.01 -11.91 -16.55
C ALA A 353 20.50 -13.36 -16.38
N LEU A 354 19.83 -14.31 -17.00
CA LEU A 354 20.33 -15.66 -17.08
C LEU A 354 21.27 -15.72 -18.29
N GLY A 355 22.57 -15.79 -18.01
CA GLY A 355 23.55 -15.98 -19.03
C GLY A 355 23.31 -17.33 -19.74
N MET A 356 23.38 -17.34 -21.05
CA MET A 356 23.38 -18.56 -21.85
C MET A 356 24.81 -18.83 -22.31
N THR A 357 25.22 -20.07 -22.24
CA THR A 357 26.49 -20.48 -22.87
C THR A 357 26.38 -20.44 -24.39
N ALA A 358 27.51 -20.31 -25.09
CA ALA A 358 27.53 -20.37 -26.54
C ALA A 358 26.93 -21.67 -27.09
N ASP A 359 27.12 -22.79 -26.38
CA ASP A 359 26.58 -24.09 -26.78
C ASP A 359 25.05 -24.16 -26.58
N GLU A 360 24.52 -23.58 -25.53
CA GLU A 360 23.06 -23.43 -25.35
C GLU A 360 22.45 -22.59 -26.47
N ILE A 361 23.07 -21.47 -26.83
CA ILE A 361 22.61 -20.61 -27.93
C ILE A 361 22.60 -21.39 -29.26
N ARG A 362 23.67 -22.14 -29.54
CA ARG A 362 23.75 -22.97 -30.74
C ARG A 362 22.73 -24.11 -30.75
N SER A 363 22.40 -24.67 -29.58
CA SER A 363 21.39 -25.72 -29.46
C SER A 363 19.98 -25.27 -29.87
N TYR A 364 19.71 -23.98 -29.78
CA TYR A 364 18.47 -23.35 -30.27
C TYR A 364 18.51 -22.99 -31.76
N GLY A 365 19.56 -23.42 -32.48
CA GLY A 365 19.73 -23.15 -33.91
C GLY A 365 20.20 -21.74 -34.24
N LEU A 366 20.68 -21.00 -33.23
CA LEU A 366 21.22 -19.66 -33.41
C LEU A 366 22.72 -19.70 -33.65
N ASN A 367 23.20 -18.93 -34.62
CA ASN A 367 24.64 -18.84 -34.92
C ASN A 367 25.29 -17.83 -33.95
N PHE A 368 25.92 -18.35 -32.91
CA PHE A 368 26.67 -17.53 -31.96
C PHE A 368 28.02 -17.08 -32.57
N GLN A 369 28.23 -15.77 -32.57
CA GLN A 369 29.50 -15.14 -32.98
C GLN A 369 29.93 -14.20 -31.85
N GLU A 370 31.16 -14.38 -31.33
CA GLU A 370 31.68 -13.63 -30.17
C GLU A 370 31.81 -12.13 -30.42
N ASP A 371 31.96 -11.71 -31.67
CA ASP A 371 32.08 -10.29 -32.06
C ASP A 371 30.76 -9.54 -32.11
N ARG A 372 29.64 -10.20 -31.78
CA ARG A 372 28.30 -9.60 -31.76
C ARG A 372 27.73 -9.39 -30.36
N PHE A 373 28.51 -9.67 -29.30
CA PHE A 373 28.08 -9.54 -27.92
C PHE A 373 29.09 -8.80 -27.07
#